data_f59540731458a95dfad07fd31ae1dfe5
#
_entry.id   f59540731458a95dfad07fd31ae1dfe5
#
_cell.length_a   1.000
_cell.length_b   1.000
_cell.length_c   1.000
_cell.angle_alpha   90.00
_cell.angle_beta   90.00
_cell.angle_gamma   90.00
#
_symmetry.space_group_name_H-M   'P 1'
#
loop_
_entity.id
_entity.type
_entity.pdbx_description
1 polymer ?
#
loop_
_entity_poly.entity_id
_entity_poly.type
_entity_poly.pdbx_seq_one_letter_code
_entity_poly.pdbx_strand_id
1 'polypeptide(L)'
;MIVTEGGKNIYPEDIESAFEGIEVKEHCIFAANFVWPQKELGKEMLVLVLHPDLNQEITSTALDDIAERNRRLPDFKRVGGYLAWDKDFPRTASMKIKRNDLAEQIRSTASRDAVKGL
;
A
#
# COMPACT_ATOMS: atom_id res chain seq x y z
N MET A 1 -6.26 11.99 2.17
CA MET A 1 -5.66 12.30 3.48
C MET A 1 -6.12 11.27 4.50
N ILE A 2 -5.20 10.78 5.30
CA ILE A 2 -5.48 9.82 6.37
C ILE A 2 -5.22 10.52 7.70
N VAL A 3 -6.11 10.34 8.67
CA VAL A 3 -5.93 10.91 10.01
C VAL A 3 -5.65 9.77 10.98
N THR A 4 -4.50 9.85 11.68
CA THR A 4 -4.12 8.86 12.69
C THR A 4 -4.84 9.10 14.01
N GLU A 5 -4.77 8.13 14.94
CA GLU A 5 -5.34 8.27 16.29
C GLU A 5 -4.79 9.50 17.03
N GLY A 6 -3.57 9.89 16.77
CA GLY A 6 -2.95 11.09 17.34
C GLY A 6 -3.35 12.39 16.66
N GLY A 7 -4.28 12.36 15.70
CA GLY A 7 -4.74 13.55 14.98
C GLY A 7 -3.77 14.04 13.91
N LYS A 8 -2.75 13.27 13.56
CA LYS A 8 -1.80 13.64 12.52
C LYS A 8 -2.34 13.30 11.13
N ASN A 9 -2.18 14.23 10.20
CA ASN A 9 -2.59 14.03 8.82
C ASN A 9 -1.49 13.30 8.06
N ILE A 10 -1.87 12.26 7.33
CA ILE A 10 -0.96 11.48 6.48
C ILE A 10 -1.46 11.55 5.06
N TYR A 11 -0.54 11.81 4.15
CA TYR A 11 -0.81 11.79 2.72
C TYR A 11 -0.11 10.57 2.12
N PRO A 12 -0.88 9.60 1.57
CA PRO A 12 -0.28 8.37 1.02
C PRO A 12 0.82 8.64 -0.01
N GLU A 13 0.69 9.69 -0.81
CA GLU A 13 1.66 10.07 -1.83
C GLU A 13 3.04 10.40 -1.22
N ASP A 14 3.06 11.03 -0.04
CA ASP A 14 4.31 11.37 0.64
C ASP A 14 5.02 10.10 1.14
N ILE A 15 4.25 9.12 1.60
CA ILE A 15 4.81 7.84 2.03
C ILE A 15 5.27 7.02 0.84
N GLU A 16 4.51 7.03 -0.25
CA GLU A 16 4.87 6.32 -1.48
C GLU A 16 6.23 6.74 -2.01
N SER A 17 6.58 8.02 -1.89
CA SER A 17 7.89 8.51 -2.34
C SER A 17 9.05 7.89 -1.56
N ALA A 18 8.82 7.44 -0.32
CA ALA A 18 9.84 6.75 0.47
C ALA A 18 10.19 5.37 -0.11
N PHE A 19 9.32 4.80 -0.94
CA PHE A 19 9.50 3.49 -1.56
C PHE A 19 9.86 3.58 -3.04
N GLU A 20 10.20 4.75 -3.54
CA GLU A 20 10.64 4.88 -4.94
C GLU A 20 11.95 4.13 -5.16
N GLY A 21 12.05 3.48 -6.31
CA GLY A 21 13.25 2.72 -6.69
C GLY A 21 13.31 1.31 -6.14
N ILE A 22 12.29 0.82 -5.44
CA ILE A 22 12.21 -0.57 -5.05
C ILE A 22 11.99 -1.46 -6.29
N GLU A 23 12.39 -2.74 -6.21
CA GLU A 23 12.38 -3.67 -7.34
C GLU A 23 10.97 -4.19 -7.64
N VAL A 24 10.02 -3.28 -7.88
CA VAL A 24 8.66 -3.61 -8.32
C VAL A 24 8.27 -2.65 -9.43
N LYS A 25 7.36 -3.09 -10.29
CA LYS A 25 6.89 -2.26 -11.40
C LYS A 25 6.08 -1.06 -10.91
N GLU A 26 5.19 -1.28 -9.96
CA GLU A 26 4.32 -0.24 -9.41
C GLU A 26 4.09 -0.49 -7.92
N HIS A 27 3.83 0.57 -7.19
CA HIS A 27 3.44 0.50 -5.79
C HIS A 27 2.44 1.61 -5.46
N CYS A 28 1.58 1.35 -4.47
CA CYS A 28 0.57 2.30 -4.04
C CYS A 28 0.25 2.03 -2.57
N ILE A 29 -0.02 3.08 -1.80
CA ILE A 29 -0.35 2.96 -0.37
C ILE A 29 -1.80 3.32 -0.14
N PHE A 30 -2.48 2.46 0.64
CA PHE A 30 -3.86 2.67 1.07
C PHE A 30 -3.97 2.55 2.58
N ALA A 31 -4.94 3.28 3.15
CA ALA A 31 -5.44 2.93 4.47
C ALA A 31 -6.24 1.63 4.36
N ALA A 32 -6.04 0.70 5.27
CA ALA A 32 -6.75 -0.59 5.23
C ALA A 32 -8.27 -0.40 5.25
N ASN A 33 -8.76 0.56 6.05
CA ASN A 33 -10.20 0.84 6.13
C ASN A 33 -10.77 1.45 4.83
N PHE A 34 -9.95 2.04 4.00
CA PHE A 34 -10.38 2.55 2.70
C PHE A 34 -10.68 1.40 1.72
N VAL A 35 -9.85 0.37 1.74
CA VAL A 35 -10.01 -0.81 0.87
C VAL A 35 -11.06 -1.77 1.46
N TRP A 36 -10.96 -2.04 2.77
CA TRP A 36 -11.85 -2.96 3.48
C TRP A 36 -12.51 -2.24 4.66
N PRO A 37 -13.62 -1.51 4.42
CA PRO A 37 -14.30 -0.79 5.51
C PRO A 37 -14.73 -1.73 6.63
N GLN A 38 -14.47 -1.33 7.87
CA GLN A 38 -14.86 -2.08 9.06
C GLN A 38 -15.79 -1.23 9.93
N LYS A 39 -16.74 -1.90 10.58
CA LYS A 39 -17.68 -1.24 11.49
C LYS A 39 -17.04 -0.91 12.84
N GLU A 40 -16.01 -1.64 13.23
CA GLU A 40 -15.32 -1.43 14.49
C GLU A 40 -14.15 -0.47 14.30
N LEU A 41 -13.98 0.43 15.27
CA LEU A 41 -12.87 1.37 15.29
C LEU A 41 -11.61 0.64 15.77
N GLY A 42 -10.90 0.03 14.80
CA GLY A 42 -9.58 -0.52 15.03
C GLY A 42 -8.50 0.49 14.70
N LYS A 43 -7.25 0.15 15.01
CA LYS A 43 -6.12 0.96 14.57
C LYS A 43 -6.08 1.02 13.05
N GLU A 44 -5.93 2.24 12.51
CA GLU A 44 -5.72 2.40 11.08
C GLU A 44 -4.38 1.80 10.69
N MET A 45 -4.40 0.90 9.71
CA MET A 45 -3.21 0.28 9.18
C MET A 45 -2.99 0.74 7.75
N LEU A 46 -1.76 1.09 7.43
CA LEU A 46 -1.38 1.41 6.06
C LEU A 46 -0.94 0.13 5.36
N VAL A 47 -1.40 -0.05 4.13
CA VAL A 47 -1.10 -1.22 3.31
C VAL A 47 -0.36 -0.77 2.05
N LEU A 48 0.77 -1.39 1.78
CA LEU A 48 1.54 -1.17 0.56
C LEU A 48 1.14 -2.21 -0.47
N VAL A 49 0.48 -1.78 -1.55
CA VAL A 49 0.12 -2.65 -2.66
C VAL A 49 1.27 -2.66 -3.66
N LEU A 50 1.78 -3.83 -3.98
CA LEU A 50 2.94 -4.02 -4.85
C LEU A 50 2.54 -4.78 -6.10
N HIS A 51 2.87 -4.23 -7.27
CA HIS A 51 2.74 -4.92 -8.54
C HIS A 51 4.13 -5.32 -9.03
N PRO A 52 4.49 -6.59 -8.96
CA PRO A 52 5.79 -7.04 -9.46
C PRO A 52 5.86 -6.91 -10.98
N ASP A 53 7.06 -6.90 -11.52
CA ASP A 53 7.24 -6.87 -12.97
C ASP A 53 6.71 -8.17 -13.60
N LEU A 54 6.45 -8.13 -14.91
CA LEU A 54 5.78 -9.19 -15.66
C LEU A 54 6.23 -10.60 -15.29
N ASN A 55 5.27 -11.44 -14.88
CA ASN A 55 5.47 -12.87 -14.55
C ASN A 55 6.50 -13.13 -13.46
N GLN A 56 6.83 -12.11 -12.64
CA GLN A 56 7.77 -12.26 -11.54
C GLN A 56 7.05 -12.16 -10.20
N GLU A 57 7.56 -12.88 -9.22
CA GLU A 57 7.14 -12.71 -7.84
C GLU A 57 7.98 -11.61 -7.19
N ILE A 58 7.46 -11.03 -6.11
CA ILE A 58 8.21 -10.06 -5.34
C ILE A 58 9.40 -10.77 -4.70
N THR A 59 10.61 -10.30 -4.98
CA THR A 59 11.83 -10.92 -4.50
C THR A 59 12.04 -10.67 -3.01
N SER A 60 12.80 -11.54 -2.34
CA SER A 60 13.18 -11.32 -0.95
C SER A 60 14.03 -10.07 -0.80
N THR A 61 14.86 -9.75 -1.79
CA THR A 61 15.67 -8.52 -1.80
C THR A 61 14.77 -7.28 -1.81
N ALA A 62 13.71 -7.28 -2.62
CA ALA A 62 12.76 -6.17 -2.64
C ALA A 62 12.04 -6.04 -1.30
N LEU A 63 11.62 -7.15 -0.70
CA LEU A 63 10.96 -7.14 0.60
C LEU A 63 11.89 -6.65 1.72
N ASP A 64 13.16 -7.04 1.71
CA ASP A 64 14.14 -6.57 2.67
C ASP A 64 14.36 -5.05 2.56
N ASP A 65 14.46 -4.54 1.33
CA ASP A 65 14.58 -3.10 1.07
C ASP A 65 13.35 -2.35 1.57
N ILE A 66 12.16 -2.86 1.28
CA ILE A 66 10.91 -2.28 1.75
C ILE A 66 10.87 -2.24 3.27
N ALA A 67 11.22 -3.34 3.94
CA ALA A 67 11.20 -3.42 5.40
C ALA A 67 12.18 -2.41 6.02
N GLU A 68 13.36 -2.26 5.44
CA GLU A 68 14.36 -1.30 5.93
C GLU A 68 13.88 0.14 5.76
N ARG A 69 13.35 0.49 4.59
CA ARG A 69 12.79 1.82 4.35
C ARG A 69 11.65 2.12 5.31
N ASN A 70 10.79 1.13 5.55
CA ASN A 70 9.68 1.27 6.48
C ASN A 70 10.15 1.57 7.90
N ARG A 71 11.22 0.92 8.35
CA ARG A 71 11.79 1.16 9.69
C ARG A 71 12.34 2.57 9.87
N ARG A 72 12.75 3.21 8.77
CA ARG A 72 13.26 4.59 8.79
C ARG A 72 12.15 5.63 8.88
N LEU A 73 10.91 5.25 8.62
CA LEU A 73 9.77 6.16 8.70
C LEU A 73 9.36 6.38 10.16
N PRO A 74 8.82 7.57 10.49
CA PRO A 74 8.19 7.79 11.79
C PRO A 74 7.07 6.78 12.03
N ASP A 75 6.82 6.43 13.29
CA ASP A 75 5.84 5.40 13.65
C ASP A 75 4.47 5.63 13.00
N PHE A 76 4.01 6.87 12.95
CA PHE A 76 2.69 7.19 12.38
C PHE A 76 2.64 7.11 10.85
N LYS A 77 3.79 7.00 10.19
CA LYS A 77 3.89 6.85 8.73
C LYS A 77 4.26 5.44 8.29
N ARG A 78 4.54 4.54 9.24
CA ARG A 78 4.94 3.18 8.90
C ARG A 78 3.81 2.39 8.30
N VAL A 79 4.15 1.60 7.29
CA VAL A 79 3.22 0.66 6.65
C VAL A 79 3.16 -0.60 7.50
N GLY A 80 1.94 -1.06 7.78
CA GLY A 80 1.74 -2.25 8.62
C GLY A 80 1.84 -3.56 7.86
N GLY A 81 1.64 -3.55 6.55
CA GLY A 81 1.70 -4.75 5.75
C GLY A 81 1.76 -4.46 4.26
N TYR A 82 1.92 -5.50 3.47
CA TYR A 82 1.93 -5.39 2.01
C TYR A 82 1.00 -6.41 1.37
N LEU A 83 0.54 -6.09 0.16
CA LEU A 83 -0.30 -6.95 -0.66
C LEU A 83 0.32 -7.04 -2.05
N ALA A 84 0.58 -8.26 -2.52
CA ALA A 84 1.00 -8.48 -3.90
C ALA A 84 -0.21 -8.43 -4.83
N TRP A 85 -0.13 -7.63 -5.89
CA TRP A 85 -1.20 -7.46 -6.87
C TRP A 85 -0.66 -7.80 -8.25
N ASP A 86 -1.33 -8.71 -8.93
CA ASP A 86 -0.83 -9.30 -10.19
C ASP A 86 -1.35 -8.61 -11.45
N LYS A 87 -2.03 -7.50 -11.30
CA LYS A 87 -2.59 -6.74 -12.43
C LYS A 87 -2.04 -5.32 -12.46
N ASP A 88 -2.04 -4.71 -13.64
CA ASP A 88 -1.66 -3.32 -13.77
C ASP A 88 -2.62 -2.42 -12.98
N PHE A 89 -2.07 -1.35 -12.41
CA PHE A 89 -2.90 -0.38 -11.71
C PHE A 89 -3.71 0.44 -12.72
N PRO A 90 -5.01 0.67 -12.47
CA PRO A 90 -5.80 1.55 -13.34
C PRO A 90 -5.28 2.98 -13.26
N ARG A 91 -5.13 3.62 -14.41
CA ARG A 91 -4.57 4.97 -14.51
C ARG A 91 -5.45 5.87 -15.36
N THR A 92 -5.42 7.18 -15.03
CA THR A 92 -6.05 8.20 -15.83
C THR A 92 -5.24 8.49 -17.09
N ALA A 93 -5.80 9.32 -17.99
CA ALA A 93 -5.07 9.75 -19.18
C ALA A 93 -3.77 10.51 -18.85
N SER A 94 -3.69 11.15 -17.68
CA SER A 94 -2.48 11.83 -17.19
C SER A 94 -1.56 10.91 -16.38
N MET A 95 -1.78 9.60 -16.45
CA MET A 95 -0.98 8.55 -15.79
C MET A 95 -1.05 8.54 -14.26
N LYS A 96 -2.07 9.17 -13.68
CA LYS A 96 -2.32 9.09 -12.24
C LYS A 96 -3.07 7.81 -11.90
N ILE A 97 -2.73 7.19 -10.77
CA ILE A 97 -3.40 5.98 -10.32
C ILE A 97 -4.85 6.30 -9.93
N LYS A 98 -5.80 5.54 -10.48
CA LYS A 98 -7.20 5.63 -10.09
C LYS A 98 -7.38 4.85 -8.79
N ARG A 99 -7.13 5.50 -7.66
CA ARG A 99 -7.10 4.85 -6.33
C ARG A 99 -8.42 4.19 -5.96
N ASN A 100 -9.54 4.84 -6.24
CA ASN A 100 -10.86 4.30 -5.93
C ASN A 100 -11.13 3.01 -6.72
N ASP A 101 -10.79 3.00 -8.00
CA ASP A 101 -10.96 1.83 -8.86
C ASP A 101 -10.06 0.68 -8.43
N LEU A 102 -8.80 0.99 -8.10
CA LEU A 102 -7.86 -0.03 -7.62
C LEU A 102 -8.33 -0.63 -6.28
N ALA A 103 -8.76 0.21 -5.35
CA ALA A 103 -9.28 -0.25 -4.06
C ALA A 103 -10.49 -1.15 -4.24
N GLU A 104 -11.40 -0.80 -5.15
CA GLU A 104 -12.58 -1.61 -5.45
C GLU A 104 -12.20 -2.96 -6.06
N GLN A 105 -11.25 -2.98 -6.98
CA GLN A 105 -10.73 -4.23 -7.56
C GLN A 105 -10.12 -5.13 -6.49
N ILE A 106 -9.32 -4.57 -5.60
CA ILE A 106 -8.71 -5.31 -4.50
C ILE A 106 -9.78 -5.87 -3.56
N ARG A 107 -10.73 -5.05 -3.17
CA ARG A 107 -11.83 -5.46 -2.28
C ARG A 107 -12.65 -6.61 -2.87
N SER A 108 -12.87 -6.58 -4.17
CA SER A 108 -13.65 -7.61 -4.87
C SER A 108 -12.89 -8.92 -5.05
N THR A 109 -11.56 -8.89 -5.02
CA THR A 109 -10.71 -10.03 -5.35
C THR A 109 -10.00 -10.61 -4.13
N ALA A 110 -9.57 -9.77 -3.20
CA ALA A 110 -8.78 -10.16 -2.03
C ALA A 110 -9.43 -9.64 -0.75
N SER A 111 -9.27 -10.40 0.33
CA SER A 111 -9.68 -9.96 1.67
C SER A 111 -8.50 -9.32 2.40
N ARG A 112 -8.81 -8.66 3.53
CA ARG A 112 -7.77 -8.08 4.40
C ARG A 112 -6.76 -9.12 4.88
N ASP A 113 -7.19 -10.39 5.00
CA ASP A 113 -6.32 -11.49 5.41
C ASP A 113 -5.20 -11.79 4.41
N ALA A 114 -5.32 -11.31 3.16
CA ALA A 114 -4.29 -11.46 2.16
C ALA A 114 -3.08 -10.54 2.40
N VAL A 115 -3.22 -9.52 3.25
CA VAL A 115 -2.14 -8.60 3.61
C VAL A 115 -1.14 -9.32 4.50
N LYS A 116 0.13 -9.28 4.13
CA LYS A 116 1.22 -9.87 4.90
C LYS A 116 1.90 -8.79 5.72
N GLY A 117 2.29 -9.12 6.96
CA GLY A 117 2.97 -8.18 7.85
C GLY A 117 4.35 -7.77 7.36
N LEU A 118 4.73 -6.54 7.65
CA LEU A 118 6.07 -6.02 7.43
C LEU A 118 6.86 -5.94 8.71
#